data_b010a0046659aa6f7ccba6f653879aeb
#
_entry.id   b010a0046659aa6f7ccba6f653879aeb
#
_cell.length_a   1.000
_cell.length_b   1.000
_cell.length_c   1.000
_cell.angle_alpha   90.00
_cell.angle_beta   90.00
_cell.angle_gamma   90.00
#
_symmetry.space_group_name_H-M   'P 1'
#
loop_
_entity.id
_entity.type
_entity.pdbx_description
1 polymer ?
#
loop_
_entity_poly.entity_id
_entity_poly.type
_entity_poly.pdbx_seq_one_letter_code
_entity_poly.pdbx_strand_id
1 'polypeptide(L)'
;MPFYAKPSGGYAISSTEGTANIEAVYDYLHPLGYDKQCVIGMLGNMSGESGLNPWRWQGDSVNYNLGYGLVQFTPASAYINLTGIPDHAPNTSTSSQTAGASPDDAKAQLYVLANDTLGKWVGNCWRSYWSSSDYPALWAKHTHILNTYGSGSYLSMSQFKTITDYTDACFAFLACYEGPAVPNYDARVALAAQIKTILDPYEPGPGPGPGPGPTPPDPGPGFDLDDILFIKRVFIDKNHNL
;
A
#
# COMPACT_ATOMS: atom_id res chain seq x y z
N MET A 1 -9.76 14.07 4.14
CA MET A 1 -11.09 13.67 3.63
C MET A 1 -11.48 12.29 4.14
N PRO A 2 -12.78 11.89 4.15
CA PRO A 2 -13.16 10.53 4.50
C PRO A 2 -12.80 9.56 3.37
N PHE A 3 -12.42 8.34 3.71
CA PHE A 3 -12.35 7.25 2.75
C PHE A 3 -13.73 6.68 2.47
N TYR A 4 -13.93 6.20 1.25
CA TYR A 4 -15.09 5.41 0.87
C TYR A 4 -14.71 3.93 0.76
N ALA A 5 -15.62 3.06 1.18
CA ALA A 5 -15.44 1.63 1.13
C ALA A 5 -16.76 0.91 0.81
N LYS A 6 -16.68 -0.28 0.27
CA LYS A 6 -17.81 -1.16 -0.01
C LYS A 6 -17.37 -2.63 0.12
N PRO A 7 -18.33 -3.53 0.43
CA PRO A 7 -18.01 -4.93 0.74
C PRO A 7 -17.38 -5.71 -0.42
N SER A 8 -17.59 -5.28 -1.67
CA SER A 8 -17.04 -5.96 -2.85
C SER A 8 -16.78 -5.00 -4.00
N GLY A 9 -15.93 -5.42 -4.94
CA GLY A 9 -15.52 -4.63 -6.10
C GLY A 9 -14.63 -3.43 -5.77
N GLY A 10 -14.14 -2.77 -6.80
CA GLY A 10 -13.33 -1.55 -6.70
C GLY A 10 -14.11 -0.31 -7.15
N TYR A 11 -13.46 0.85 -7.04
CA TYR A 11 -13.93 2.12 -7.56
C TYR A 11 -13.26 2.43 -8.90
N ALA A 12 -13.98 3.03 -9.83
CA ALA A 12 -13.36 3.65 -10.99
C ALA A 12 -12.59 4.90 -10.54
N ILE A 13 -11.41 5.13 -11.10
CA ILE A 13 -10.56 6.30 -10.78
C ILE A 13 -11.34 7.62 -10.93
N SER A 14 -12.17 7.73 -11.97
CA SER A 14 -12.96 8.93 -12.27
C SER A 14 -14.29 9.01 -11.53
N SER A 15 -14.66 8.03 -10.68
CA SER A 15 -15.84 8.15 -9.84
C SER A 15 -15.61 9.12 -8.68
N THR A 16 -16.69 9.67 -8.13
CA THR A 16 -16.59 10.57 -6.96
C THR A 16 -15.86 9.91 -5.79
N GLU A 17 -16.17 8.66 -5.50
CA GLU A 17 -15.56 7.90 -4.41
C GLU A 17 -14.10 7.52 -4.72
N GLY A 18 -13.82 7.15 -5.98
CA GLY A 18 -12.45 6.84 -6.43
C GLY A 18 -11.55 8.05 -6.33
N THR A 19 -11.99 9.20 -6.83
CA THR A 19 -11.29 10.48 -6.71
C THR A 19 -11.07 10.86 -5.25
N ALA A 20 -12.11 10.77 -4.41
CA ALA A 20 -11.98 11.07 -2.98
C ALA A 20 -10.97 10.14 -2.26
N ASN A 21 -10.95 8.86 -2.60
CA ASN A 21 -9.96 7.93 -2.04
C ASN A 21 -8.52 8.24 -2.49
N ILE A 22 -8.33 8.65 -3.76
CA ILE A 22 -7.04 9.10 -4.28
C ILE A 22 -6.53 10.30 -3.48
N GLU A 23 -7.35 11.32 -3.32
CA GLU A 23 -7.03 12.53 -2.55
C GLU A 23 -6.75 12.21 -1.08
N ALA A 24 -7.56 11.35 -0.48
CA ALA A 24 -7.38 10.94 0.92
C ALA A 24 -6.09 10.14 1.17
N VAL A 25 -5.66 9.29 0.23
CA VAL A 25 -4.34 8.61 0.29
C VAL A 25 -3.22 9.63 0.20
N TYR A 26 -3.32 10.60 -0.71
CA TYR A 26 -2.34 11.66 -0.85
C TYR A 26 -2.25 12.51 0.42
N ASP A 27 -3.38 12.98 0.96
CA ASP A 27 -3.45 13.75 2.20
C ASP A 27 -2.85 13.01 3.39
N TYR A 28 -2.94 11.67 3.41
CA TYR A 28 -2.34 10.85 4.45
C TYR A 28 -0.82 10.70 4.29
N LEU A 29 -0.34 10.40 3.08
CA LEU A 29 1.07 10.04 2.85
C LEU A 29 1.98 11.26 2.68
N HIS A 30 1.50 12.35 2.06
CA HIS A 30 2.31 13.53 1.79
C HIS A 30 2.92 14.16 3.05
N PRO A 31 2.18 14.36 4.17
CA PRO A 31 2.77 14.85 5.42
C PRO A 31 3.82 13.92 6.04
N LEU A 32 3.84 12.64 5.63
CA LEU A 32 4.85 11.66 6.05
C LEU A 32 6.12 11.69 5.17
N GLY A 33 6.23 12.69 4.29
CA GLY A 33 7.40 12.93 3.44
C GLY A 33 7.38 12.20 2.10
N TYR A 34 6.23 11.65 1.68
CA TYR A 34 6.10 11.08 0.34
C TYR A 34 5.94 12.20 -0.70
N ASP A 35 6.78 12.19 -1.74
CA ASP A 35 6.62 13.05 -2.91
C ASP A 35 5.30 12.77 -3.62
N LYS A 36 4.69 13.79 -4.26
CA LYS A 36 3.43 13.63 -5.00
C LYS A 36 3.55 12.55 -6.08
N GLN A 37 4.65 12.52 -6.83
CA GLN A 37 4.85 11.52 -7.88
C GLN A 37 5.03 10.11 -7.28
N CYS A 38 5.66 10.02 -6.11
CA CYS A 38 5.76 8.76 -5.38
C CYS A 38 4.36 8.23 -5.02
N VAL A 39 3.49 9.07 -4.47
CA VAL A 39 2.10 8.67 -4.13
C VAL A 39 1.31 8.29 -5.38
N ILE A 40 1.48 9.01 -6.49
CA ILE A 40 0.83 8.67 -7.77
C ILE A 40 1.22 7.25 -8.22
N GLY A 41 2.51 6.90 -8.15
CA GLY A 41 3.00 5.56 -8.49
C GLY A 41 2.43 4.47 -7.57
N MET A 42 2.35 4.73 -6.27
CA MET A 42 1.72 3.82 -5.29
C MET A 42 0.24 3.62 -5.59
N LEU A 43 -0.49 4.70 -5.86
CA LEU A 43 -1.93 4.66 -6.18
C LEU A 43 -2.23 3.89 -7.47
N GLY A 44 -1.33 3.94 -8.47
CA GLY A 44 -1.43 3.10 -9.66
C GLY A 44 -1.43 1.61 -9.33
N ASN A 45 -0.59 1.19 -8.37
CA ASN A 45 -0.59 -0.18 -7.85
C ASN A 45 -1.86 -0.48 -7.06
N MET A 46 -2.24 0.36 -6.10
CA MET A 46 -3.46 0.18 -5.30
C MET A 46 -4.72 0.09 -6.16
N SER A 47 -4.78 0.88 -7.23
CA SER A 47 -5.88 0.81 -8.20
C SER A 47 -5.91 -0.54 -8.92
N GLY A 48 -4.75 -1.09 -9.29
CA GLY A 48 -4.64 -2.41 -9.89
C GLY A 48 -4.99 -3.55 -8.94
N GLU A 49 -4.67 -3.42 -7.65
CA GLU A 49 -4.89 -4.46 -6.64
C GLU A 49 -6.34 -4.49 -6.13
N SER A 50 -6.85 -3.36 -5.70
CA SER A 50 -8.14 -3.29 -5.01
C SER A 50 -9.18 -2.42 -5.70
N GLY A 51 -8.80 -1.70 -6.77
CA GLY A 51 -9.61 -0.59 -7.27
C GLY A 51 -9.83 0.47 -6.21
N LEU A 52 -8.81 0.79 -5.41
CA LEU A 52 -8.86 1.82 -4.36
C LEU A 52 -9.92 1.56 -3.26
N ASN A 53 -10.35 0.32 -3.09
CA ASN A 53 -11.34 -0.05 -2.08
C ASN A 53 -10.64 -0.69 -0.87
N PRO A 54 -10.62 -0.04 0.32
CA PRO A 54 -9.95 -0.55 1.51
C PRO A 54 -10.61 -1.83 2.08
N TRP A 55 -11.85 -2.14 1.72
CA TRP A 55 -12.53 -3.34 2.20
C TRP A 55 -12.54 -4.49 1.19
N ARG A 56 -11.73 -4.38 0.15
CA ARG A 56 -11.72 -5.41 -0.89
C ARG A 56 -10.99 -6.66 -0.45
N TRP A 57 -11.69 -7.78 -0.51
CA TRP A 57 -11.11 -9.11 -0.50
C TRP A 57 -10.70 -9.54 -1.91
N GLN A 58 -9.61 -10.26 -2.04
CA GLN A 58 -9.23 -10.88 -3.31
C GLN A 58 -10.32 -11.86 -3.76
N GLY A 59 -10.83 -11.65 -4.99
CA GLY A 59 -11.94 -12.44 -5.51
C GLY A 59 -13.29 -12.11 -4.88
N ASP A 60 -13.41 -10.98 -4.17
CA ASP A 60 -14.63 -10.53 -3.49
C ASP A 60 -15.24 -11.58 -2.54
N SER A 61 -14.38 -12.39 -1.92
CA SER A 61 -14.75 -13.48 -1.02
C SER A 61 -13.81 -13.55 0.17
N VAL A 62 -14.31 -13.69 1.38
CA VAL A 62 -13.49 -13.78 2.59
C VAL A 62 -12.57 -14.99 2.50
N ASN A 63 -11.27 -14.72 2.49
CA ASN A 63 -10.25 -15.75 2.56
C ASN A 63 -8.99 -15.18 3.22
N TYR A 64 -8.73 -15.59 4.44
CA TYR A 64 -7.61 -15.10 5.25
C TYR A 64 -6.23 -15.44 4.69
N ASN A 65 -6.14 -16.38 3.76
CA ASN A 65 -4.89 -16.75 3.07
C ASN A 65 -4.64 -15.93 1.78
N LEU A 66 -5.63 -15.18 1.33
CA LEU A 66 -5.56 -14.33 0.13
C LEU A 66 -5.39 -12.86 0.51
N GLY A 67 -5.52 -11.96 -0.48
CA GLY A 67 -5.32 -10.54 -0.30
C GLY A 67 -6.53 -9.81 0.31
N TYR A 68 -6.27 -8.76 1.08
CA TYR A 68 -7.26 -7.85 1.64
C TYR A 68 -6.78 -6.40 1.61
N GLY A 69 -7.70 -5.47 1.35
CA GLY A 69 -7.47 -4.04 1.47
C GLY A 69 -6.78 -3.39 0.27
N LEU A 70 -6.35 -2.13 0.44
CA LEU A 70 -5.82 -1.26 -0.60
C LEU A 70 -4.69 -1.88 -1.41
N VAL A 71 -3.77 -2.55 -0.74
CA VAL A 71 -2.57 -3.19 -1.33
C VAL A 71 -2.66 -4.71 -1.31
N GLN A 72 -3.86 -5.25 -1.13
CA GLN A 72 -4.08 -6.70 -1.05
C GLN A 72 -3.07 -7.39 -0.12
N PHE A 73 -3.04 -6.98 1.16
CA PHE A 73 -2.18 -7.62 2.17
C PHE A 73 -2.35 -9.13 2.14
N THR A 74 -1.30 -9.83 1.75
CA THR A 74 -1.33 -11.29 1.58
C THR A 74 -0.27 -11.94 2.49
N PRO A 75 -0.66 -12.90 3.35
CA PRO A 75 -2.05 -13.27 3.66
C PRO A 75 -2.78 -12.17 4.44
N ALA A 76 -4.09 -12.06 4.24
CA ALA A 76 -4.92 -11.10 4.96
C ALA A 76 -4.83 -11.29 6.49
N SER A 77 -4.68 -12.54 6.94
CA SER A 77 -4.49 -12.88 8.36
C SER A 77 -3.29 -12.15 8.99
N ALA A 78 -2.24 -11.86 8.24
CA ALA A 78 -1.08 -11.13 8.78
C ALA A 78 -1.46 -9.69 9.15
N TYR A 79 -2.23 -9.01 8.29
CA TYR A 79 -2.74 -7.66 8.58
C TYR A 79 -3.75 -7.66 9.72
N ILE A 80 -4.72 -8.58 9.68
CA ILE A 80 -5.81 -8.67 10.66
C ILE A 80 -5.26 -9.01 12.04
N ASN A 81 -4.33 -9.97 12.14
CA ASN A 81 -3.70 -10.33 13.42
C ASN A 81 -2.84 -9.20 13.99
N LEU A 82 -2.18 -8.43 13.12
CA LEU A 82 -1.37 -7.29 13.54
C LEU A 82 -2.21 -6.14 14.10
N THR A 83 -3.32 -5.84 13.43
CA THR A 83 -4.12 -4.64 13.74
C THR A 83 -5.26 -4.90 14.71
N GLY A 84 -5.67 -6.15 14.89
CA GLY A 84 -6.89 -6.50 15.63
C GLY A 84 -8.18 -5.96 14.96
N ILE A 85 -8.06 -5.44 13.74
CA ILE A 85 -9.20 -4.86 13.02
C ILE A 85 -10.05 -5.99 12.44
N PRO A 86 -11.37 -5.99 12.74
CA PRO A 86 -12.27 -6.96 12.14
C PRO A 86 -12.35 -6.77 10.64
N ASP A 87 -12.36 -7.86 9.94
CA ASP A 87 -12.57 -7.90 8.50
C ASP A 87 -14.02 -7.49 8.12
N HIS A 88 -14.15 -7.00 6.91
CA HIS A 88 -15.44 -6.71 6.32
C HIS A 88 -15.81 -7.84 5.36
N ALA A 89 -16.72 -8.70 5.80
CA ALA A 89 -17.22 -9.78 4.94
C ALA A 89 -17.88 -9.21 3.69
N PRO A 90 -17.57 -9.72 2.49
CA PRO A 90 -18.33 -9.38 1.30
C PRO A 90 -19.78 -9.81 1.52
N ASN A 91 -20.68 -8.94 1.11
CA ASN A 91 -22.10 -9.24 1.06
C ASN A 91 -22.63 -8.89 -0.34
N THR A 92 -23.90 -9.10 -0.58
CA THR A 92 -24.54 -8.77 -1.85
C THR A 92 -24.68 -7.27 -2.09
N SER A 93 -24.46 -6.43 -1.07
CA SER A 93 -24.50 -4.98 -1.20
C SER A 93 -23.20 -4.47 -1.82
N THR A 94 -23.34 -3.70 -2.88
CA THR A 94 -22.23 -2.94 -3.48
C THR A 94 -22.27 -1.46 -3.10
N SER A 95 -23.15 -1.11 -2.17
CA SER A 95 -23.34 0.28 -1.75
C SER A 95 -22.08 0.80 -1.08
N SER A 96 -21.62 1.95 -1.57
CA SER A 96 -20.51 2.69 -0.97
C SER A 96 -20.95 3.31 0.36
N GLN A 97 -20.04 3.36 1.30
CA GLN A 97 -20.21 4.04 2.58
C GLN A 97 -18.91 4.73 2.99
N THR A 98 -18.98 5.67 3.90
CA THR A 98 -17.78 6.32 4.45
C THR A 98 -17.05 5.32 5.34
N ALA A 99 -15.80 5.01 4.99
CA ALA A 99 -15.00 4.03 5.72
C ALA A 99 -14.65 4.49 7.14
N GLY A 100 -14.58 5.80 7.38
CA GLY A 100 -14.31 6.36 8.70
C GLY A 100 -15.36 6.05 9.79
N ALA A 101 -16.49 5.44 9.41
CA ALA A 101 -17.47 4.90 10.35
C ALA A 101 -17.08 3.50 10.86
N SER A 102 -16.03 2.90 10.30
CA SER A 102 -15.52 1.57 10.64
C SER A 102 -14.13 1.66 11.28
N PRO A 103 -13.74 0.74 12.18
CA PRO A 103 -12.37 0.61 12.66
C PRO A 103 -11.33 0.49 11.52
N ASP A 104 -11.66 -0.22 10.42
CA ASP A 104 -10.83 -0.31 9.23
C ASP A 104 -11.19 0.80 8.23
N ASP A 105 -10.69 2.00 8.51
CA ASP A 105 -10.98 3.23 7.75
C ASP A 105 -9.93 3.56 6.67
N ALA A 106 -9.18 2.59 6.20
CA ALA A 106 -8.02 2.73 5.32
C ALA A 106 -6.79 3.41 5.95
N LYS A 107 -6.93 4.27 6.94
CA LYS A 107 -5.79 4.90 7.63
C LYS A 107 -4.93 3.88 8.35
N ALA A 108 -5.57 2.86 8.97
CA ALA A 108 -4.85 1.74 9.57
C ALA A 108 -4.02 0.98 8.53
N GLN A 109 -4.57 0.75 7.34
CA GLN A 109 -3.86 0.11 6.23
C GLN A 109 -2.68 0.97 5.75
N LEU A 110 -2.89 2.27 5.59
CA LEU A 110 -1.83 3.21 5.21
C LEU A 110 -0.76 3.35 6.30
N TYR A 111 -1.13 3.29 7.58
CA TYR A 111 -0.17 3.25 8.68
C TYR A 111 0.74 2.01 8.60
N VAL A 112 0.16 0.82 8.42
CA VAL A 112 0.91 -0.44 8.27
C VAL A 112 1.84 -0.38 7.07
N LEU A 113 1.37 0.17 5.94
CA LEU A 113 2.14 0.36 4.73
C LEU A 113 3.31 1.34 4.93
N ALA A 114 3.02 2.54 5.43
CA ALA A 114 3.99 3.63 5.54
C ALA A 114 5.12 3.34 6.53
N ASN A 115 4.89 2.46 7.49
CA ASN A 115 5.86 2.01 8.49
C ASN A 115 6.46 0.64 8.19
N ASP A 116 6.05 0.00 7.08
CA ASP A 116 6.43 -1.38 6.74
C ASP A 116 6.31 -2.35 7.93
N THR A 117 5.25 -2.21 8.70
CA THR A 117 5.08 -2.95 9.96
C THR A 117 5.04 -4.48 9.73
N LEU A 118 4.66 -4.91 8.53
CA LEU A 118 4.66 -6.33 8.13
C LEU A 118 6.02 -6.79 7.55
N GLY A 119 7.01 -5.90 7.43
CA GLY A 119 8.34 -6.23 6.90
C GLY A 119 8.30 -6.73 5.45
N LYS A 120 7.43 -6.15 4.62
CA LYS A 120 7.26 -6.57 3.21
C LYS A 120 8.24 -5.92 2.26
N TRP A 121 8.91 -4.84 2.68
CA TRP A 121 9.79 -4.08 1.81
C TRP A 121 11.04 -4.88 1.42
N VAL A 122 11.22 -5.12 0.14
CA VAL A 122 12.38 -5.81 -0.44
C VAL A 122 13.24 -4.79 -1.19
N GLY A 123 14.22 -4.23 -0.49
CA GLY A 123 14.98 -3.08 -0.97
C GLY A 123 15.86 -3.33 -2.20
N ASN A 124 16.10 -4.57 -2.63
CA ASN A 124 16.77 -4.85 -3.89
C ASN A 124 15.88 -4.59 -5.12
N CYS A 125 14.60 -4.25 -4.93
CA CYS A 125 13.62 -3.92 -5.98
C CYS A 125 13.55 -4.95 -7.11
N TRP A 126 13.74 -6.24 -6.79
CA TRP A 126 13.60 -7.35 -7.73
C TRP A 126 13.11 -8.60 -7.00
N ARG A 127 12.31 -9.38 -7.69
CA ARG A 127 11.80 -10.65 -7.14
C ARG A 127 12.56 -11.82 -7.75
N SER A 128 12.95 -12.78 -6.91
CA SER A 128 13.75 -13.92 -7.33
C SER A 128 13.07 -14.81 -8.39
N TYR A 129 11.74 -14.75 -8.47
CA TYR A 129 10.95 -15.47 -9.47
C TYR A 129 10.70 -14.68 -10.76
N TRP A 130 11.19 -13.43 -10.88
CA TRP A 130 11.18 -12.68 -12.12
C TRP A 130 12.49 -12.95 -12.87
N SER A 131 12.39 -13.55 -14.06
CA SER A 131 13.54 -13.71 -14.92
C SER A 131 13.87 -12.40 -15.64
N SER A 132 15.13 -11.96 -15.58
CA SER A 132 15.57 -10.77 -16.31
C SER A 132 15.51 -10.96 -17.83
N SER A 133 15.57 -12.21 -18.32
CA SER A 133 15.37 -12.53 -19.74
C SER A 133 13.91 -12.43 -20.19
N ASP A 134 12.96 -12.75 -19.30
CA ASP A 134 11.53 -12.63 -19.60
C ASP A 134 11.03 -11.20 -19.47
N TYR A 135 11.69 -10.42 -18.61
CA TYR A 135 11.34 -9.02 -18.32
C TYR A 135 12.52 -8.07 -18.51
N PRO A 136 13.16 -7.98 -19.70
CA PRO A 136 14.37 -7.16 -19.89
C PRO A 136 14.14 -5.66 -19.68
N ALA A 137 12.98 -5.16 -20.05
CA ALA A 137 12.62 -3.74 -19.81
C ALA A 137 12.48 -3.43 -18.32
N LEU A 138 11.90 -4.34 -17.53
CA LEU A 138 11.80 -4.19 -16.08
C LEU A 138 13.16 -4.33 -15.39
N TRP A 139 14.04 -5.18 -15.92
CA TRP A 139 15.43 -5.28 -15.43
C TRP A 139 16.21 -3.97 -15.66
N ALA A 140 16.05 -3.35 -16.83
CA ALA A 140 16.63 -2.04 -17.10
C ALA A 140 16.07 -0.96 -16.14
N LYS A 141 14.77 -1.00 -15.88
CA LYS A 141 14.09 -0.10 -14.92
C LYS A 141 14.60 -0.32 -13.49
N HIS A 142 14.72 -1.58 -13.05
CA HIS A 142 15.33 -1.95 -11.77
C HIS A 142 16.72 -1.35 -11.60
N THR A 143 17.59 -1.52 -12.61
CA THR A 143 18.95 -0.97 -12.59
C THR A 143 18.95 0.54 -12.51
N HIS A 144 18.05 1.19 -13.29
CA HIS A 144 17.88 2.65 -13.24
C HIS A 144 17.48 3.13 -11.83
N ILE A 145 16.47 2.49 -11.21
CA ILE A 145 15.98 2.87 -9.87
C ILE A 145 17.08 2.79 -8.82
N LEU A 146 17.82 1.69 -8.79
CA LEU A 146 18.90 1.52 -7.81
C LEU A 146 20.06 2.50 -8.00
N ASN A 147 20.40 2.84 -9.25
CA ASN A 147 21.45 3.80 -9.56
C ASN A 147 21.03 5.25 -9.30
N THR A 148 19.75 5.57 -9.51
CA THR A 148 19.25 6.96 -9.42
C THR A 148 18.84 7.33 -7.99
N TYR A 149 18.12 6.44 -7.31
CA TYR A 149 17.49 6.72 -6.02
C TYR A 149 18.06 5.87 -4.88
N GLY A 150 18.65 4.72 -5.20
CA GLY A 150 19.13 3.76 -4.22
C GLY A 150 20.58 4.02 -3.78
N SER A 151 21.08 3.11 -2.97
CA SER A 151 22.48 3.05 -2.52
C SER A 151 23.18 1.85 -3.19
N GLY A 152 23.28 1.87 -4.53
CA GLY A 152 23.88 0.79 -5.32
C GLY A 152 22.94 -0.41 -5.50
N SER A 153 22.84 -1.31 -4.54
CA SER A 153 22.01 -2.53 -4.64
C SER A 153 20.75 -2.49 -3.79
N TYR A 154 20.45 -1.35 -3.17
CA TYR A 154 19.37 -1.24 -2.20
C TYR A 154 18.63 0.09 -2.28
N LEU A 155 17.32 0.06 -2.26
CA LEU A 155 16.42 1.21 -2.13
C LEU A 155 15.70 1.10 -0.78
N SER A 156 15.97 2.02 0.12
CA SER A 156 15.25 2.10 1.40
C SER A 156 13.87 2.75 1.24
N MET A 157 12.98 2.54 2.20
CA MET A 157 11.68 3.25 2.26
C MET A 157 11.86 4.77 2.29
N SER A 158 12.89 5.28 2.96
CA SER A 158 13.17 6.72 3.00
C SER A 158 13.58 7.27 1.64
N GLN A 159 14.38 6.54 0.88
CA GLN A 159 14.74 6.91 -0.49
C GLN A 159 13.55 6.77 -1.45
N PHE A 160 12.74 5.71 -1.29
CA PHE A 160 11.52 5.52 -2.08
C PHE A 160 10.57 6.72 -1.97
N LYS A 161 10.36 7.24 -0.76
CA LYS A 161 9.47 8.39 -0.51
C LYS A 161 9.83 9.62 -1.34
N THR A 162 11.09 9.77 -1.74
CA THR A 162 11.61 10.94 -2.46
C THR A 162 11.65 10.77 -3.97
N ILE A 163 11.12 9.68 -4.53
CA ILE A 163 11.08 9.47 -5.98
C ILE A 163 10.13 10.49 -6.63
N THR A 164 10.66 11.27 -7.57
CA THR A 164 9.96 12.38 -8.25
C THR A 164 9.45 12.03 -9.65
N ASP A 165 9.58 10.78 -10.09
CA ASP A 165 8.98 10.24 -11.31
C ASP A 165 7.97 9.16 -10.95
N TYR A 166 6.72 9.33 -11.34
CA TYR A 166 5.63 8.41 -10.97
C TYR A 166 5.78 7.02 -11.60
N THR A 167 6.43 6.91 -12.76
CA THR A 167 6.66 5.60 -13.39
C THR A 167 7.75 4.84 -12.64
N ASP A 168 8.79 5.53 -12.19
CA ASP A 168 9.83 4.97 -11.33
C ASP A 168 9.25 4.54 -9.98
N ALA A 169 8.44 5.39 -9.36
CA ALA A 169 7.76 5.07 -8.11
C ALA A 169 6.80 3.88 -8.25
N CYS A 170 6.05 3.82 -9.34
CA CYS A 170 5.15 2.71 -9.65
C CYS A 170 5.92 1.39 -9.74
N PHE A 171 7.06 1.36 -10.44
CA PHE A 171 7.90 0.17 -10.51
C PHE A 171 8.52 -0.18 -9.16
N ALA A 172 9.09 0.80 -8.47
CA ALA A 172 9.73 0.57 -7.18
C ALA A 172 8.74 -0.02 -6.16
N PHE A 173 7.51 0.51 -6.09
CA PHE A 173 6.48 -0.03 -5.21
C PHE A 173 6.05 -1.44 -5.62
N LEU A 174 5.83 -1.67 -6.91
CA LEU A 174 5.53 -2.98 -7.47
C LEU A 174 6.58 -4.02 -7.09
N ALA A 175 7.85 -3.70 -7.28
CA ALA A 175 8.95 -4.63 -7.08
C ALA A 175 9.33 -4.80 -5.61
N CYS A 176 9.38 -3.69 -4.84
CA CYS A 176 9.86 -3.72 -3.46
C CYS A 176 8.77 -4.11 -2.45
N TYR A 177 7.50 -3.81 -2.74
CA TYR A 177 6.41 -4.06 -1.80
C TYR A 177 5.43 -5.13 -2.29
N GLU A 178 4.77 -4.94 -3.43
CA GLU A 178 3.71 -5.81 -3.93
C GLU A 178 4.23 -7.19 -4.33
N GLY A 179 5.20 -7.26 -5.22
CA GLY A 179 5.83 -8.48 -5.70
C GLY A 179 4.86 -9.50 -6.29
N PRO A 180 4.01 -9.14 -7.27
CA PRO A 180 3.11 -10.10 -7.90
C PRO A 180 3.88 -11.12 -8.73
N ALA A 181 3.31 -12.32 -8.95
CA ALA A 181 3.92 -13.33 -9.80
C ALA A 181 4.10 -12.83 -11.26
N VAL A 182 3.11 -12.09 -11.77
CA VAL A 182 3.18 -11.40 -13.07
C VAL A 182 3.15 -9.89 -12.82
N PRO A 183 4.17 -9.14 -13.24
CA PRO A 183 4.31 -7.72 -12.86
C PRO A 183 3.16 -6.82 -13.34
N ASN A 184 2.62 -7.03 -14.54
CA ASN A 184 1.60 -6.17 -15.16
C ASN A 184 1.91 -4.67 -15.05
N TYR A 185 3.19 -4.31 -15.20
CA TYR A 185 3.70 -2.97 -14.93
C TYR A 185 3.03 -1.89 -15.78
N ASP A 186 2.90 -2.12 -17.09
CA ASP A 186 2.32 -1.13 -18.02
C ASP A 186 0.87 -0.77 -17.66
N ALA A 187 0.09 -1.76 -17.23
CA ALA A 187 -1.27 -1.52 -16.78
C ALA A 187 -1.32 -0.64 -15.51
N ARG A 188 -0.38 -0.85 -14.57
CA ARG A 188 -0.27 -0.05 -13.35
C ARG A 188 0.18 1.38 -13.64
N VAL A 189 1.12 1.55 -14.58
CA VAL A 189 1.55 2.88 -15.06
C VAL A 189 0.41 3.61 -15.75
N ALA A 190 -0.40 2.92 -16.55
CA ALA A 190 -1.57 3.52 -17.19
C ALA A 190 -2.61 4.01 -16.16
N LEU A 191 -2.82 3.27 -15.07
CA LEU A 191 -3.66 3.70 -13.94
C LEU A 191 -3.02 4.90 -13.21
N ALA A 192 -1.73 4.87 -12.96
CA ALA A 192 -1.00 5.98 -12.33
C ALA A 192 -1.09 7.26 -13.19
N ALA A 193 -1.02 7.15 -14.51
CA ALA A 193 -1.17 8.29 -15.41
C ALA A 193 -2.57 8.93 -15.33
N GLN A 194 -3.63 8.13 -15.17
CA GLN A 194 -4.98 8.67 -14.93
C GLN A 194 -5.06 9.37 -13.57
N ILE A 195 -4.49 8.76 -12.52
CA ILE A 195 -4.44 9.34 -11.17
C ILE A 195 -3.66 10.66 -11.16
N LYS A 196 -2.59 10.73 -11.94
CA LYS A 196 -1.80 11.97 -12.11
C LYS A 196 -2.66 13.14 -12.57
N THR A 197 -3.60 12.93 -13.48
CA THR A 197 -4.49 14.02 -13.96
C THR A 197 -5.41 14.57 -12.86
N ILE A 198 -5.67 13.78 -11.82
CA ILE A 198 -6.45 14.19 -10.64
C ILE A 198 -5.56 14.93 -9.64
N LEU A 199 -4.38 14.38 -9.34
CA LEU A 199 -3.50 14.92 -8.31
C LEU A 199 -2.64 16.10 -8.76
N ASP A 200 -2.33 16.26 -10.05
CA ASP A 200 -1.53 17.41 -10.50
C ASP A 200 -2.16 18.77 -10.13
N PRO A 201 -3.46 19.00 -10.38
CA PRO A 201 -4.12 20.23 -9.96
C PRO A 201 -4.51 20.24 -8.47
N TYR A 202 -4.42 19.11 -7.76
CA TYR A 202 -4.84 19.00 -6.38
C TYR A 202 -3.78 19.58 -5.44
N GLU A 203 -4.19 20.58 -4.66
CA GLU A 203 -3.41 21.08 -3.54
C GLU A 203 -4.03 20.55 -2.24
N PRO A 204 -3.25 19.90 -1.37
CA PRO A 204 -3.78 19.44 -0.10
C PRO A 204 -4.32 20.67 0.65
N GLY A 205 -5.55 20.54 1.15
CA GLY A 205 -6.08 21.54 2.06
C GLY A 205 -5.10 21.77 3.21
N PRO A 206 -5.17 22.90 3.94
CA PRO A 206 -4.35 23.08 5.13
C PRO A 206 -4.66 21.88 6.05
N GLY A 207 -3.78 20.90 5.98
CA GLY A 207 -3.88 19.71 6.80
C GLY A 207 -3.96 20.12 8.26
N PRO A 208 -4.64 19.38 9.12
CA PRO A 208 -4.36 19.50 10.54
C PRO A 208 -2.84 19.36 10.64
N GLY A 209 -2.16 20.41 11.10
CA GLY A 209 -0.72 20.38 11.33
C GLY A 209 -0.35 19.09 12.07
N PRO A 210 0.93 18.66 12.07
CA PRO A 210 1.32 17.38 12.64
C PRO A 210 0.75 17.27 14.05
N GLY A 211 -0.49 16.81 14.11
CA GLY A 211 -1.10 16.39 15.35
C GLY A 211 -0.26 15.23 15.87
N PRO A 212 -0.23 14.95 17.16
CA PRO A 212 0.37 13.74 17.67
C PRO A 212 -0.13 12.61 16.77
N GLY A 213 0.81 11.90 16.16
CA GLY A 213 0.50 10.81 15.21
C GLY A 213 -0.63 9.96 15.79
N PRO A 214 -1.47 9.35 14.96
CA PRO A 214 -2.56 8.54 15.47
C PRO A 214 -1.99 7.67 16.57
N THR A 215 -2.50 7.84 17.77
CA THR A 215 -2.22 6.90 18.85
C THR A 215 -2.53 5.54 18.23
N PRO A 216 -1.62 4.57 18.25
CA PRO A 216 -1.93 3.22 17.79
C PRO A 216 -3.31 2.89 18.38
N PRO A 217 -4.24 2.31 17.63
CA PRO A 217 -5.51 1.92 18.18
C PRO A 217 -5.20 1.20 19.48
N ASP A 218 -5.81 1.67 20.57
CA ASP A 218 -5.61 1.11 21.91
C ASP A 218 -5.72 -0.42 21.76
N PRO A 219 -4.67 -1.20 21.94
CA PRO A 219 -4.75 -2.62 21.83
C PRO A 219 -5.80 -3.01 22.86
N GLY A 220 -6.96 -3.45 22.39
CA GLY A 220 -8.05 -3.86 23.25
C GLY A 220 -7.51 -4.75 24.35
N PRO A 221 -8.15 -4.85 25.53
CA PRO A 221 -7.59 -5.46 26.72
C PRO A 221 -7.09 -6.87 26.41
N GLY A 222 -5.80 -7.04 26.23
CA GLY A 222 -5.16 -8.32 25.95
C GLY A 222 -3.84 -8.31 25.18
N PHE A 223 -3.37 -7.17 24.64
CA PHE A 223 -2.06 -7.12 23.98
C PHE A 223 -1.12 -6.17 24.70
N ASP A 224 -0.07 -6.72 25.31
CA ASP A 224 1.05 -5.98 25.88
C ASP A 224 2.06 -5.65 24.74
N LEU A 225 2.67 -4.44 24.79
CA LEU A 225 3.76 -4.05 23.88
C LEU A 225 4.93 -5.03 23.90
N ASP A 226 5.11 -5.76 24.99
CA ASP A 226 6.10 -6.82 25.12
C ASP A 226 5.78 -8.03 24.23
N ASP A 227 4.53 -8.30 23.91
CA ASP A 227 4.13 -9.36 22.98
C ASP A 227 4.53 -9.03 21.52
N ILE A 228 4.50 -7.75 21.14
CA ILE A 228 4.95 -7.29 19.83
C ILE A 228 6.48 -7.40 19.69
N LEU A 229 7.22 -7.12 20.76
CA LEU A 229 8.67 -7.30 20.82
C LEU A 229 9.05 -8.79 20.81
N PHE A 230 8.25 -9.65 21.40
CA PHE A 230 8.43 -11.10 21.39
C PHE A 230 8.25 -11.67 19.97
N ILE A 231 7.23 -11.23 19.24
CA ILE A 231 7.00 -11.64 17.84
C ILE A 231 8.17 -11.20 16.95
N LYS A 232 8.69 -9.98 17.10
CA LYS A 232 9.90 -9.52 16.37
C LYS A 232 11.13 -10.42 16.68
N ARG A 233 11.35 -10.81 17.92
CA ARG A 233 12.46 -11.70 18.29
C ARG A 233 12.34 -13.09 17.69
N VAL A 234 11.15 -13.69 17.73
CA VAL A 234 10.93 -15.06 17.22
C VAL A 234 11.09 -15.15 15.70
N PHE A 235 10.74 -14.09 14.94
CA PHE A 235 10.92 -14.07 13.48
C PHE A 235 12.36 -13.75 13.04
N ILE A 236 13.11 -12.98 13.81
CA ILE A 236 14.52 -12.66 13.50
C ILE A 236 15.40 -13.88 13.78
N ASP A 237 15.19 -14.61 14.86
CA ASP A 237 16.00 -15.78 15.21
C ASP A 237 15.78 -16.99 14.27
N LYS A 238 14.61 -17.11 13.62
CA LYS A 238 14.35 -18.18 12.64
C LYS A 238 15.02 -17.97 11.27
N ASN A 239 15.40 -16.75 10.94
CA ASN A 239 16.05 -16.44 9.64
C ASN A 239 17.59 -16.42 9.70
N HIS A 240 18.18 -16.70 10.85
CA HIS A 240 19.64 -16.78 11.00
C HIS A 240 20.20 -18.21 11.15
N ASN A 241 19.38 -19.25 11.03
CA ASN A 241 19.82 -20.65 11.08
C ASN A 241 19.33 -21.45 9.86
N LEU A 242 19.69 -21.02 8.64
CA LEU A 242 19.77 -21.88 7.45
C LEU A 242 20.95 -21.43 6.60
#